data_568e22f46c53877fe2440f7c1e079ccd
#
_entry.id   568e22f46c53877fe2440f7c1e079ccd
#
_cell.length_a   1.000
_cell.length_b   1.000
_cell.length_c   1.000
_cell.angle_alpha   90.00
_cell.angle_beta   90.00
_cell.angle_gamma   90.00
#
_symmetry.space_group_name_H-M   'P 1'
#
loop_
_entity.id
_entity.type
_entity.pdbx_description
1 polymer ?
#
loop_
_entity_poly.entity_id
_entity_poly.type
_entity_poly.pdbx_seq_one_letter_code
_entity_poly.pdbx_strand_id
1 'polypeptide(L)'
;MRIPRRAESADRYTLATTYVAAGSFAAMLNSTDHQILYGRRGTGKTHALLYLRNLVENTRDVVLYIDLRTIGSAGGLYSDSSLSPTVRGTHLLVDTLETIHEELLTVAIEQETADQDGLLRHLDLLGQASTSVEVVGEVERETKVGGTVESARSLGLAASAHPGLNASATRRRSVTRESRLRRTGVERHHVMFGPVSRALRGIVESLGPARLWLLLDEWSSIPLDLQPMLADLLRRSVLPVAGITVKIGAIERRSRFYLPNPSGDYLGIEVGSDAASAVSLDDFLIFDHARTRAQEFFAELFYNHAGGRLKLMIHSPPQDAATLVEETFTHNAFPELVRAAEGVPRDAINIAALAAQLAHDEPIDLADIRRAARDWYLRDKHTAVNANEPARRMLAFLVDEVVGRRRSRTFLLDQLSDARRETVNQLYDARLLHVLRRGIVDRHNPGRVYDGFAIDYGCYVA
;
A
#
# COMPACT_ATOMS: atom_id res chain seq x y z
N MET A 1 -11.56 20.37 18.64
CA MET A 1 -12.12 19.53 17.57
C MET A 1 -11.17 18.37 17.28
N ARG A 2 -11.66 17.11 17.21
CA ARG A 2 -10.80 15.95 16.88
C ARG A 2 -11.06 15.54 15.44
N ILE A 3 -10.15 15.85 14.53
CA ILE A 3 -10.14 15.33 13.16
C ILE A 3 -9.60 13.90 13.20
N PRO A 4 -10.24 12.91 12.56
CA PRO A 4 -9.70 11.58 12.44
C PRO A 4 -8.31 11.64 11.78
N ARG A 5 -7.30 11.10 12.47
CA ARG A 5 -5.91 11.13 11.97
C ARG A 5 -5.59 9.99 11.01
N ARG A 6 -6.46 8.99 10.94
CA ARG A 6 -6.33 7.81 10.10
C ARG A 6 -7.63 7.53 9.36
N ALA A 7 -7.54 7.30 8.06
CA ALA A 7 -8.69 7.02 7.22
C ALA A 7 -9.40 5.71 7.63
N GLU A 8 -8.65 4.71 8.08
CA GLU A 8 -9.18 3.41 8.50
C GLU A 8 -10.11 3.48 9.72
N SER A 9 -10.01 4.55 10.52
CA SER A 9 -10.87 4.77 11.70
C SER A 9 -12.10 5.61 11.41
N ALA A 10 -12.29 6.07 10.17
CA ALA A 10 -13.42 6.88 9.76
C ALA A 10 -14.53 6.00 9.15
N ASP A 11 -15.79 6.34 9.40
CA ASP A 11 -16.92 5.70 8.74
C ASP A 11 -17.01 6.07 7.25
N ARG A 12 -17.81 5.30 6.49
CA ARG A 12 -17.94 5.48 5.02
C ARG A 12 -18.41 6.88 4.64
N TYR A 13 -19.33 7.45 5.39
CA TYR A 13 -19.86 8.79 5.11
C TYR A 13 -18.77 9.84 5.33
N THR A 14 -18.04 9.76 6.43
CA THR A 14 -16.92 10.64 6.73
C THR A 14 -15.83 10.53 5.64
N LEU A 15 -15.49 9.33 5.19
CA LEU A 15 -14.50 9.12 4.11
C LEU A 15 -14.93 9.81 2.81
N ALA A 16 -16.18 9.63 2.40
CA ALA A 16 -16.69 10.22 1.16
C ALA A 16 -16.75 11.76 1.23
N THR A 17 -17.17 12.30 2.37
CA THR A 17 -17.38 13.75 2.53
C THR A 17 -16.11 14.52 2.84
N THR A 18 -15.09 13.87 3.37
CA THR A 18 -13.82 14.52 3.74
C THR A 18 -12.73 14.37 2.68
N TYR A 19 -12.94 13.54 1.67
CA TYR A 19 -11.99 13.41 0.58
C TYR A 19 -11.96 14.67 -0.29
N VAL A 20 -10.75 15.18 -0.52
CA VAL A 20 -10.52 16.28 -1.44
C VAL A 20 -9.80 15.75 -2.67
N ALA A 21 -10.47 15.82 -3.80
CA ALA A 21 -9.89 15.41 -5.07
C ALA A 21 -8.98 16.51 -5.63
N ALA A 22 -7.68 16.28 -5.65
CA ALA A 22 -6.74 17.20 -6.27
C ALA A 22 -6.88 17.15 -7.81
N GLY A 23 -7.56 18.13 -8.40
CA GLY A 23 -7.69 18.27 -9.86
C GLY A 23 -8.28 17.04 -10.57
N SER A 24 -7.58 16.50 -11.57
CA SER A 24 -8.01 15.33 -12.36
C SER A 24 -7.77 13.98 -11.65
N PHE A 25 -7.23 13.99 -10.42
CA PHE A 25 -6.82 12.77 -9.73
C PHE A 25 -7.98 11.79 -9.49
N ALA A 26 -9.16 12.27 -9.11
CA ALA A 26 -10.32 11.40 -8.89
C ALA A 26 -10.76 10.67 -10.18
N ALA A 27 -10.77 11.37 -11.32
CA ALA A 27 -11.09 10.76 -12.61
C ALA A 27 -10.05 9.72 -13.02
N MET A 28 -8.78 10.00 -12.78
CA MET A 28 -7.68 9.09 -13.05
C MET A 28 -7.71 7.86 -12.14
N LEU A 29 -8.02 8.04 -10.86
CA LEU A 29 -8.17 6.95 -9.90
C LEU A 29 -9.30 5.99 -10.28
N ASN A 30 -10.41 6.53 -10.79
CA ASN A 30 -11.59 5.75 -11.22
C ASN A 30 -11.43 5.10 -12.62
N SER A 31 -10.25 5.20 -13.25
CA SER A 31 -9.92 4.47 -14.47
C SER A 31 -9.92 2.95 -14.22
N THR A 32 -10.32 2.18 -15.22
CA THR A 32 -10.26 0.70 -15.18
C THR A 32 -8.86 0.15 -15.41
N ASP A 33 -7.84 1.00 -15.61
CA ASP A 33 -6.46 0.59 -15.75
C ASP A 33 -5.89 0.06 -14.42
N HIS A 34 -4.95 -0.86 -14.49
CA HIS A 34 -4.16 -1.25 -13.33
C HIS A 34 -3.20 -0.12 -12.96
N GLN A 35 -3.20 0.30 -11.69
CA GLN A 35 -2.42 1.46 -11.26
C GLN A 35 -1.68 1.22 -9.95
N ILE A 36 -0.50 1.81 -9.85
CA ILE A 36 0.25 1.91 -8.61
C ILE A 36 0.19 3.37 -8.11
N LEU A 37 -0.41 3.56 -6.93
CA LEU A 37 -0.53 4.85 -6.27
C LEU A 37 0.65 5.04 -5.32
N TYR A 38 1.60 5.85 -5.73
CA TYR A 38 2.71 6.24 -4.88
C TYR A 38 2.38 7.44 -4.01
N GLY A 39 2.98 7.47 -2.84
CA GLY A 39 2.94 8.61 -1.95
C GLY A 39 3.62 8.28 -0.63
N ARG A 40 4.18 9.30 0.03
CA ARG A 40 4.77 9.18 1.37
C ARG A 40 3.73 8.81 2.42
N ARG A 41 4.16 8.48 3.61
CA ARG A 41 3.25 8.25 4.74
C ARG A 41 2.46 9.52 5.05
N GLY A 42 1.13 9.37 5.13
CA GLY A 42 0.23 10.49 5.45
C GLY A 42 -0.21 11.34 4.28
N THR A 43 0.14 11.01 3.02
CA THR A 43 -0.33 11.73 1.81
C THR A 43 -1.75 11.38 1.40
N GLY A 44 -2.39 10.39 2.05
CA GLY A 44 -3.80 10.06 1.79
C GLY A 44 -4.02 8.88 0.84
N LYS A 45 -3.05 7.99 0.60
CA LYS A 45 -3.22 6.77 -0.22
C LYS A 45 -4.41 5.93 0.22
N THR A 46 -4.42 5.54 1.49
CA THR A 46 -5.54 4.80 2.09
C THR A 46 -6.87 5.52 1.90
N HIS A 47 -6.90 6.84 2.13
CA HIS A 47 -8.12 7.64 1.94
C HIS A 47 -8.58 7.63 0.47
N ALA A 48 -7.64 7.74 -0.49
CA ALA A 48 -7.95 7.66 -1.91
C ALA A 48 -8.50 6.27 -2.30
N LEU A 49 -7.91 5.18 -1.81
CA LEU A 49 -8.41 3.83 -2.08
C LEU A 49 -9.78 3.59 -1.44
N LEU A 50 -10.01 4.03 -0.21
CA LEU A 50 -11.31 3.90 0.46
C LEU A 50 -12.39 4.81 -0.17
N TYR A 51 -12.01 6.00 -0.65
CA TYR A 51 -12.89 6.85 -1.44
C TYR A 51 -13.28 6.15 -2.77
N LEU A 52 -12.30 5.57 -3.49
CA LEU A 52 -12.57 4.77 -4.69
C LEU A 52 -13.48 3.60 -4.38
N ARG A 53 -13.22 2.86 -3.30
CA ARG A 53 -14.09 1.78 -2.82
C ARG A 53 -15.54 2.26 -2.70
N ASN A 54 -15.76 3.39 -2.04
CA ASN A 54 -17.10 3.95 -1.86
C ASN A 54 -17.76 4.38 -3.19
N LEU A 55 -16.98 4.91 -4.14
CA LEU A 55 -17.49 5.24 -5.48
C LEU A 55 -17.92 3.98 -6.25
N VAL A 56 -17.10 2.93 -6.21
CA VAL A 56 -17.33 1.67 -6.93
C VAL A 56 -18.49 0.89 -6.31
N GLU A 57 -18.61 0.84 -4.99
CA GLU A 57 -19.72 0.18 -4.28
C GLU A 57 -21.10 0.82 -4.60
N ASN A 58 -21.14 2.07 -5.06
CA ASN A 58 -22.36 2.71 -5.56
C ASN A 58 -22.73 2.27 -7.00
N THR A 59 -21.88 1.49 -7.64
CA THR A 59 -22.15 0.83 -8.92
C THR A 59 -22.57 -0.62 -8.67
N ARG A 60 -22.62 -1.44 -9.72
CA ARG A 60 -22.83 -2.90 -9.59
C ARG A 60 -21.52 -3.69 -9.49
N ASP A 61 -20.40 -3.00 -9.47
CA ASP A 61 -19.09 -3.63 -9.43
C ASP A 61 -18.77 -4.16 -8.02
N VAL A 62 -17.95 -5.19 -7.96
CA VAL A 62 -17.45 -5.79 -6.72
C VAL A 62 -16.09 -5.18 -6.37
N VAL A 63 -15.91 -4.82 -5.12
CA VAL A 63 -14.68 -4.22 -4.63
C VAL A 63 -14.14 -5.00 -3.43
N LEU A 64 -12.89 -5.44 -3.54
CA LEU A 64 -12.11 -6.00 -2.44
C LEU A 64 -11.04 -5.00 -2.00
N TYR A 65 -11.07 -4.63 -0.73
CA TYR A 65 -10.02 -3.81 -0.12
C TYR A 65 -9.20 -4.67 0.83
N ILE A 66 -7.92 -4.84 0.52
CA ILE A 66 -6.99 -5.67 1.27
C ILE A 66 -5.87 -4.81 1.84
N ASP A 67 -5.76 -4.77 3.16
CA ASP A 67 -4.64 -4.17 3.86
C ASP A 67 -3.53 -5.21 4.01
N LEU A 68 -2.46 -5.05 3.25
CA LEU A 68 -1.34 -5.99 3.23
C LEU A 68 -0.56 -6.09 4.55
N ARG A 69 -0.82 -5.20 5.53
CA ARG A 69 -0.30 -5.34 6.90
C ARG A 69 -0.94 -6.49 7.66
N THR A 70 -2.16 -6.86 7.27
CA THR A 70 -2.93 -7.91 7.95
C THR A 70 -2.71 -9.29 7.35
N ILE A 71 -2.06 -9.37 6.18
CA ILE A 71 -1.72 -10.63 5.56
C ILE A 71 -0.59 -11.29 6.32
N GLY A 72 -0.80 -12.56 6.63
CA GLY A 72 0.18 -13.41 7.29
C GLY A 72 -0.08 -13.66 8.76
N SER A 73 0.48 -14.73 9.24
CA SER A 73 0.33 -15.18 10.62
C SER A 73 1.20 -14.38 11.60
N ALA A 74 0.76 -14.29 12.85
CA ALA A 74 1.41 -13.64 13.99
C ALA A 74 2.76 -14.25 14.41
N GLY A 75 3.47 -14.96 13.56
CA GLY A 75 4.74 -15.61 13.86
C GLY A 75 5.96 -15.08 13.13
N GLY A 76 5.80 -14.01 12.31
CA GLY A 76 6.94 -13.41 11.63
C GLY A 76 7.57 -14.28 10.55
N LEU A 77 6.85 -15.27 9.98
CA LEU A 77 7.34 -16.14 8.90
C LEU A 77 7.98 -15.34 7.75
N TYR A 78 7.39 -14.19 7.42
CA TYR A 78 7.95 -13.32 6.36
C TYR A 78 9.22 -12.60 6.79
N SER A 79 9.38 -12.35 8.09
CA SER A 79 10.55 -11.65 8.65
C SER A 79 11.64 -12.62 9.11
N ASP A 80 11.37 -13.92 9.11
CA ASP A 80 12.33 -14.95 9.52
C ASP A 80 13.40 -15.15 8.44
N SER A 81 14.55 -14.55 8.64
CA SER A 81 15.70 -14.65 7.73
C SER A 81 16.35 -16.06 7.70
N SER A 82 15.97 -16.96 8.61
CA SER A 82 16.44 -18.35 8.58
C SER A 82 15.76 -19.17 7.49
N LEU A 83 14.56 -18.77 7.04
CA LEU A 83 13.84 -19.38 5.95
C LEU A 83 14.29 -18.80 4.61
N SER A 84 14.34 -19.65 3.57
CA SER A 84 14.68 -19.17 2.23
C SER A 84 13.62 -18.18 1.70
N PRO A 85 14.01 -17.17 0.89
CA PRO A 85 13.06 -16.25 0.28
C PRO A 85 11.95 -16.96 -0.51
N THR A 86 12.25 -18.10 -1.12
CA THR A 86 11.26 -18.90 -1.87
C THR A 86 10.17 -19.44 -0.96
N VAL A 87 10.52 -19.98 0.21
CA VAL A 87 9.54 -20.50 1.18
C VAL A 87 8.69 -19.36 1.73
N ARG A 88 9.33 -18.29 2.18
CA ARG A 88 8.66 -17.09 2.69
C ARG A 88 7.71 -16.46 1.66
N GLY A 89 8.18 -16.38 0.40
CA GLY A 89 7.39 -15.87 -0.70
C GLY A 89 6.19 -16.76 -1.02
N THR A 90 6.35 -18.08 -1.04
CA THR A 90 5.23 -18.99 -1.29
C THR A 90 4.15 -18.84 -0.22
N HIS A 91 4.51 -18.76 1.06
CA HIS A 91 3.53 -18.48 2.12
C HIS A 91 2.82 -17.15 1.91
N LEU A 92 3.54 -16.09 1.56
CA LEU A 92 2.93 -14.78 1.25
C LEU A 92 1.90 -14.89 0.11
N LEU A 93 2.22 -15.64 -0.95
CA LEU A 93 1.30 -15.83 -2.09
C LEU A 93 0.05 -16.61 -1.67
N VAL A 94 0.21 -17.67 -0.90
CA VAL A 94 -0.91 -18.49 -0.38
C VAL A 94 -1.82 -17.62 0.49
N ASP A 95 -1.26 -16.95 1.51
CA ASP A 95 -2.04 -16.12 2.43
C ASP A 95 -2.76 -14.97 1.70
N THR A 96 -2.14 -14.40 0.66
CA THR A 96 -2.79 -13.36 -0.17
C THR A 96 -3.97 -13.93 -0.95
N LEU A 97 -3.82 -15.12 -1.55
CA LEU A 97 -4.90 -15.78 -2.29
C LEU A 97 -6.03 -16.25 -1.35
N GLU A 98 -5.70 -16.72 -0.14
CA GLU A 98 -6.69 -17.06 0.88
C GLU A 98 -7.49 -15.83 1.30
N THR A 99 -6.83 -14.69 1.54
CA THR A 99 -7.53 -13.43 1.85
C THR A 99 -8.46 -13.00 0.71
N ILE A 100 -8.01 -13.09 -0.55
CA ILE A 100 -8.87 -12.79 -1.71
C ILE A 100 -10.07 -13.75 -1.76
N HIS A 101 -9.85 -15.04 -1.49
CA HIS A 101 -10.90 -16.05 -1.45
C HIS A 101 -11.93 -15.76 -0.36
N GLU A 102 -11.51 -15.45 0.87
CA GLU A 102 -12.39 -15.14 2.00
C GLU A 102 -13.25 -13.89 1.74
N GLU A 103 -12.65 -12.84 1.22
CA GLU A 103 -13.38 -11.61 0.86
C GLU A 103 -14.40 -11.87 -0.26
N LEU A 104 -14.04 -12.64 -1.29
CA LEU A 104 -14.97 -13.02 -2.37
C LEU A 104 -16.09 -13.94 -1.86
N LEU A 105 -15.79 -14.85 -0.93
CA LEU A 105 -16.80 -15.68 -0.31
C LEU A 105 -17.80 -14.84 0.49
N THR A 106 -17.34 -13.82 1.19
CA THR A 106 -18.20 -12.86 1.89
C THR A 106 -19.13 -12.15 0.89
N VAL A 107 -18.59 -11.67 -0.24
CA VAL A 107 -19.40 -11.08 -1.32
C VAL A 107 -20.44 -12.08 -1.85
N ALA A 108 -20.05 -13.34 -2.08
CA ALA A 108 -20.94 -14.39 -2.53
C ALA A 108 -22.09 -14.68 -1.55
N ILE A 109 -21.88 -14.51 -0.27
CA ILE A 109 -22.90 -14.71 0.77
C ILE A 109 -23.81 -13.50 0.92
N GLU A 110 -23.27 -12.29 0.83
CA GLU A 110 -23.98 -11.05 1.13
C GLU A 110 -24.68 -10.42 -0.08
N GLN A 111 -24.27 -10.75 -1.30
CA GLN A 111 -24.77 -10.14 -2.53
C GLN A 111 -25.35 -11.18 -3.48
N GLU A 112 -26.48 -10.86 -4.11
CA GLU A 112 -26.98 -11.65 -5.24
C GLU A 112 -26.09 -11.41 -6.46
N THR A 113 -25.46 -12.47 -6.96
CA THR A 113 -24.64 -12.45 -8.16
C THR A 113 -25.36 -13.07 -9.36
N ALA A 114 -24.87 -12.83 -10.57
CA ALA A 114 -25.49 -13.33 -11.78
C ALA A 114 -25.52 -14.87 -11.85
N ASP A 115 -24.47 -15.55 -11.36
CA ASP A 115 -24.36 -17.02 -11.26
C ASP A 115 -23.72 -17.39 -9.92
N GLN A 116 -24.57 -17.56 -8.90
CA GLN A 116 -24.12 -17.88 -7.53
C GLN A 116 -23.45 -19.25 -7.43
N ASP A 117 -24.00 -20.27 -8.09
CA ASP A 117 -23.44 -21.61 -8.08
C ASP A 117 -22.10 -21.67 -8.84
N GLY A 118 -22.00 -20.93 -9.92
CA GLY A 118 -20.77 -20.75 -10.67
C GLY A 118 -19.68 -20.07 -9.83
N LEU A 119 -20.05 -19.00 -9.13
CA LEU A 119 -19.15 -18.27 -8.26
C LEU A 119 -18.58 -19.18 -7.16
N LEU A 120 -19.42 -19.92 -6.45
CA LEU A 120 -18.97 -20.83 -5.38
C LEU A 120 -18.06 -21.94 -5.93
N ARG A 121 -18.38 -22.52 -7.09
CA ARG A 121 -17.50 -23.53 -7.74
C ARG A 121 -16.13 -22.95 -8.11
N HIS A 122 -16.07 -21.72 -8.62
CA HIS A 122 -14.80 -21.11 -8.99
C HIS A 122 -14.00 -20.63 -7.77
N LEU A 123 -14.65 -20.30 -6.65
CA LEU A 123 -14.01 -20.08 -5.36
C LEU A 123 -13.37 -21.36 -4.84
N ASP A 124 -14.04 -22.50 -4.90
CA ASP A 124 -13.44 -23.80 -4.53
C ASP A 124 -12.21 -24.11 -5.39
N LEU A 125 -12.26 -23.82 -6.69
CA LEU A 125 -11.10 -23.99 -7.58
C LEU A 125 -9.95 -23.03 -7.24
N LEU A 126 -10.24 -21.80 -6.81
CA LEU A 126 -9.23 -20.85 -6.35
C LEU A 126 -8.54 -21.36 -5.08
N GLY A 127 -9.31 -21.82 -4.09
CA GLY A 127 -8.80 -22.42 -2.87
C GLY A 127 -7.89 -23.63 -3.14
N GLN A 128 -8.31 -24.52 -4.07
CA GLN A 128 -7.48 -25.65 -4.48
C GLN A 128 -6.18 -25.23 -5.18
N ALA A 129 -6.21 -24.19 -6.01
CA ALA A 129 -5.04 -23.69 -6.73
C ALA A 129 -4.04 -22.99 -5.81
N SER A 130 -4.50 -22.35 -4.73
CA SER A 130 -3.64 -21.66 -3.77
C SER A 130 -2.86 -22.61 -2.86
N THR A 131 -3.42 -23.79 -2.56
CA THR A 131 -2.85 -24.76 -1.60
C THR A 131 -2.13 -25.94 -2.27
N SER A 132 -1.78 -25.84 -3.54
CA SER A 132 -1.09 -26.91 -4.27
C SER A 132 0.30 -27.21 -3.67
N VAL A 133 0.54 -28.46 -3.30
CA VAL A 133 1.83 -28.93 -2.77
C VAL A 133 2.43 -29.94 -3.75
N GLU A 134 3.64 -29.67 -4.22
CA GLU A 134 4.43 -30.63 -4.98
C GLU A 134 5.51 -31.25 -4.10
N VAL A 135 5.57 -32.58 -4.10
CA VAL A 135 6.64 -33.32 -3.43
C VAL A 135 7.70 -33.66 -4.46
N VAL A 136 8.89 -33.04 -4.35
CA VAL A 136 10.03 -33.33 -5.20
C VAL A 136 10.95 -34.28 -4.46
N GLY A 137 11.02 -35.54 -4.93
CA GLY A 137 11.87 -36.59 -4.37
C GLY A 137 11.38 -37.98 -4.70
N GLU A 138 12.15 -38.99 -4.33
CA GLU A 138 11.74 -40.41 -4.47
C GLU A 138 10.60 -40.69 -3.48
N VAL A 139 9.48 -41.19 -4.00
CA VAL A 139 8.34 -41.65 -3.20
C VAL A 139 8.42 -43.15 -3.07
N GLU A 140 8.83 -43.66 -1.92
CA GLU A 140 8.68 -45.10 -1.61
C GLU A 140 7.21 -45.35 -1.23
N ARG A 141 6.56 -46.16 -2.06
CA ARG A 141 5.20 -46.65 -1.81
C ARG A 141 5.28 -48.04 -1.21
N GLU A 142 5.18 -48.13 0.10
CA GLU A 142 5.04 -49.43 0.75
C GLU A 142 3.57 -49.84 0.76
N THR A 143 3.17 -50.74 -0.13
CA THR A 143 1.83 -51.32 -0.12
C THR A 143 1.93 -52.69 0.54
N LYS A 144 1.55 -52.80 1.82
CA LYS A 144 1.36 -54.09 2.46
C LYS A 144 0.03 -54.70 2.02
N VAL A 145 0.07 -55.61 1.08
CA VAL A 145 -1.03 -56.53 0.75
C VAL A 145 -0.48 -57.93 0.95
N GLY A 146 -0.88 -58.62 2.01
CA GLY A 146 -0.73 -60.07 2.17
C GLY A 146 0.63 -60.66 1.87
N GLY A 147 1.67 -60.31 2.62
CA GLY A 147 2.89 -61.10 2.72
C GLY A 147 3.98 -60.94 1.67
N THR A 148 3.87 -60.04 0.71
CA THR A 148 4.92 -59.73 -0.25
C THR A 148 5.18 -58.22 -0.33
N VAL A 149 6.44 -57.81 -0.16
CA VAL A 149 6.88 -56.40 -0.30
C VAL A 149 7.33 -56.23 -1.75
N GLU A 150 6.53 -55.56 -2.57
CA GLU A 150 6.99 -55.07 -3.88
C GLU A 150 7.32 -53.60 -3.76
N SER A 151 8.58 -53.24 -3.95
CA SER A 151 9.04 -51.86 -4.03
C SER A 151 8.94 -51.38 -5.49
N ALA A 152 8.02 -50.50 -5.78
CA ALA A 152 7.95 -49.82 -7.07
C ALA A 152 8.50 -48.39 -6.97
N ARG A 153 9.56 -48.09 -7.72
CA ARG A 153 10.09 -46.74 -7.88
C ARG A 153 9.33 -46.03 -9.00
N SER A 154 8.60 -45.00 -8.69
CA SER A 154 8.00 -44.11 -9.70
C SER A 154 8.38 -42.66 -9.45
N LEU A 155 8.92 -42.03 -10.49
CA LEU A 155 9.22 -40.60 -10.53
C LEU A 155 7.92 -39.83 -10.80
N GLY A 156 7.63 -38.87 -9.92
CA GLY A 156 6.70 -37.76 -10.18
C GLY A 156 5.21 -38.10 -10.17
N LEU A 157 4.58 -37.96 -8.99
CA LEU A 157 3.13 -37.83 -8.90
C LEU A 157 2.79 -36.57 -8.08
N ALA A 158 2.10 -35.65 -8.74
CA ALA A 158 1.43 -34.55 -8.04
C ALA A 158 0.28 -35.11 -7.21
N ALA A 159 0.38 -35.02 -5.90
CA ALA A 159 -0.70 -35.37 -4.98
C ALA A 159 -1.21 -34.10 -4.29
N SER A 160 -2.41 -33.66 -4.65
CA SER A 160 -3.14 -32.63 -3.93
C SER A 160 -3.64 -33.23 -2.61
N ALA A 161 -3.09 -32.79 -1.50
CA ALA A 161 -3.61 -33.11 -0.16
C ALA A 161 -4.39 -31.90 0.35
N HIS A 162 -5.71 -32.04 0.46
CA HIS A 162 -6.57 -31.06 1.08
C HIS A 162 -6.61 -31.25 2.60
N PRO A 163 -6.34 -30.24 3.40
CA PRO A 163 -6.96 -30.10 4.69
C PRO A 163 -8.29 -29.36 4.50
N GLY A 164 -9.35 -30.09 4.27
CA GLY A 164 -10.69 -29.52 4.18
C GLY A 164 -11.12 -28.94 5.53
N LEU A 165 -11.42 -27.68 5.56
CA LEU A 165 -12.37 -27.10 6.50
C LEU A 165 -13.78 -27.55 6.05
N ASN A 166 -14.17 -28.76 6.43
CA ASN A 166 -15.56 -29.17 6.40
C ASN A 166 -16.04 -29.40 7.83
N ALA A 167 -16.59 -28.36 8.42
CA ALA A 167 -17.53 -28.46 9.51
C ALA A 167 -18.90 -28.87 8.94
N SER A 168 -19.04 -30.12 8.56
CA SER A 168 -20.34 -30.78 8.47
C SER A 168 -20.19 -32.18 9.04
N ALA A 169 -20.77 -32.35 10.24
CA ALA A 169 -20.88 -33.64 10.92
C ALA A 169 -21.67 -34.61 10.03
N THR A 170 -20.98 -35.54 9.42
CA THR A 170 -21.59 -36.74 8.90
C THR A 170 -20.74 -37.94 9.30
N ARG A 171 -21.27 -38.61 10.33
CA ARG A 171 -20.84 -39.88 10.84
C ARG A 171 -20.92 -40.94 9.74
N ARG A 172 -19.78 -41.40 9.18
CA ARG A 172 -19.75 -42.66 8.44
C ARG A 172 -18.47 -43.44 8.65
N ARG A 173 -18.72 -44.70 8.96
CA ARG A 173 -17.85 -45.84 9.15
C ARG A 173 -16.48 -45.72 8.46
N SER A 174 -15.45 -45.70 9.28
CA SER A 174 -14.08 -45.86 8.87
C SER A 174 -13.83 -47.33 8.44
N VAL A 175 -13.56 -47.52 7.17
CA VAL A 175 -12.75 -48.66 6.76
C VAL A 175 -11.31 -48.12 6.76
N THR A 176 -10.58 -48.47 7.81
CA THR A 176 -9.18 -48.13 8.00
C THR A 176 -8.35 -48.87 6.97
N ARG A 177 -8.06 -48.23 5.85
CA ARG A 177 -6.91 -48.56 5.03
C ARG A 177 -5.76 -47.70 5.48
N GLU A 178 -4.96 -48.17 6.40
CA GLU A 178 -3.67 -47.55 6.72
C GLU A 178 -2.71 -47.78 5.55
N SER A 179 -2.66 -46.86 4.62
CA SER A 179 -1.54 -46.68 3.72
C SER A 179 -0.59 -45.65 4.35
N ARG A 180 0.42 -46.15 5.09
CA ARG A 180 1.55 -45.29 5.49
C ARG A 180 2.38 -44.95 4.26
N LEU A 181 2.17 -43.78 3.70
CA LEU A 181 3.10 -43.19 2.74
C LEU A 181 4.30 -42.62 3.53
N ARG A 182 5.42 -43.34 3.50
CA ARG A 182 6.72 -42.77 3.90
C ARG A 182 7.21 -41.93 2.74
N ARG A 183 7.14 -40.61 2.86
CA ARG A 183 7.69 -39.66 1.90
C ARG A 183 9.11 -39.30 2.31
N THR A 184 10.10 -39.78 1.57
CA THR A 184 11.49 -39.33 1.66
C THR A 184 11.67 -38.31 0.54
N GLY A 185 11.26 -37.06 0.77
CA GLY A 185 11.43 -35.98 -0.22
C GLY A 185 11.23 -34.63 0.46
N VAL A 186 11.71 -33.59 -0.17
CA VAL A 186 11.49 -32.21 0.26
C VAL A 186 10.14 -31.78 -0.30
N GLU A 187 9.19 -31.50 0.58
CA GLU A 187 7.92 -30.88 0.18
C GLU A 187 8.23 -29.45 -0.29
N ARG A 188 7.86 -29.14 -1.52
CA ARG A 188 7.92 -27.78 -2.07
C ARG A 188 6.50 -27.29 -2.26
N HIS A 189 6.14 -26.31 -1.48
CA HIS A 189 4.93 -25.55 -1.72
C HIS A 189 5.17 -24.60 -2.89
N HIS A 190 4.30 -24.59 -3.88
CA HIS A 190 4.36 -23.61 -4.95
C HIS A 190 2.94 -23.28 -5.44
N VAL A 191 2.76 -22.04 -5.85
CA VAL A 191 1.50 -21.56 -6.41
C VAL A 191 1.56 -21.69 -7.93
N MET A 192 0.58 -22.39 -8.49
CA MET A 192 0.48 -22.55 -9.95
C MET A 192 -0.36 -21.42 -10.55
N PHE A 193 0.26 -20.46 -11.23
CA PHE A 193 -0.38 -19.27 -11.78
C PHE A 193 -1.51 -19.57 -12.78
N GLY A 194 -1.38 -20.59 -13.60
CA GLY A 194 -2.38 -20.96 -14.59
C GLY A 194 -3.74 -21.38 -13.99
N PRO A 195 -3.79 -22.31 -13.02
CA PRO A 195 -5.02 -22.63 -12.28
C PRO A 195 -5.64 -21.44 -11.57
N VAL A 196 -4.84 -20.60 -10.89
CA VAL A 196 -5.29 -19.37 -10.24
C VAL A 196 -5.95 -18.43 -11.25
N SER A 197 -5.29 -18.17 -12.40
CA SER A 197 -5.86 -17.30 -13.44
C SER A 197 -7.16 -17.84 -14.03
N ARG A 198 -7.29 -19.15 -14.20
CA ARG A 198 -8.54 -19.77 -14.69
C ARG A 198 -9.67 -19.64 -13.66
N ALA A 199 -9.37 -19.86 -12.38
CA ALA A 199 -10.36 -19.70 -11.31
C ALA A 199 -10.85 -18.25 -11.22
N LEU A 200 -9.93 -17.27 -11.25
CA LEU A 200 -10.29 -15.84 -11.24
C LEU A 200 -11.12 -15.44 -12.46
N ARG A 201 -10.83 -15.98 -13.64
CA ARG A 201 -11.63 -15.73 -14.85
C ARG A 201 -13.06 -16.26 -14.69
N GLY A 202 -13.21 -17.48 -14.18
CA GLY A 202 -14.53 -18.04 -13.91
C GLY A 202 -15.30 -17.28 -12.83
N ILE A 203 -14.60 -16.75 -11.80
CA ILE A 203 -15.20 -15.86 -10.80
C ILE A 203 -15.77 -14.61 -11.49
N VAL A 204 -14.96 -13.91 -12.31
CA VAL A 204 -15.42 -12.71 -13.02
C VAL A 204 -16.58 -13.02 -13.97
N GLU A 205 -16.55 -14.14 -14.70
CA GLU A 205 -17.66 -14.58 -15.55
C GLU A 205 -18.95 -14.81 -14.74
N SER A 206 -18.84 -15.37 -13.54
CA SER A 206 -19.98 -15.59 -12.64
C SER A 206 -20.55 -14.29 -12.03
N LEU A 207 -19.76 -13.23 -11.93
CA LEU A 207 -20.24 -11.90 -11.54
C LEU A 207 -21.07 -11.22 -12.65
N GLY A 208 -21.05 -11.73 -13.87
CA GLY A 208 -21.77 -11.19 -15.03
C GLY A 208 -21.20 -9.88 -15.54
N PRO A 209 -21.98 -8.80 -15.64
CA PRO A 209 -21.49 -7.52 -16.14
C PRO A 209 -20.66 -6.73 -15.14
N ALA A 210 -20.63 -7.16 -13.86
CA ALA A 210 -19.91 -6.48 -12.80
C ALA A 210 -18.40 -6.71 -12.93
N ARG A 211 -17.62 -5.65 -12.70
CA ARG A 211 -16.16 -5.69 -12.65
C ARG A 211 -15.68 -6.01 -11.22
N LEU A 212 -14.57 -6.70 -11.11
CA LEU A 212 -13.90 -6.94 -9.84
C LEU A 212 -12.76 -5.93 -9.65
N TRP A 213 -12.85 -5.11 -8.62
CA TRP A 213 -11.80 -4.17 -8.22
C TRP A 213 -11.02 -4.75 -7.04
N LEU A 214 -9.71 -4.88 -7.20
CA LEU A 214 -8.79 -5.32 -6.16
C LEU A 214 -7.94 -4.13 -5.71
N LEU A 215 -8.22 -3.63 -4.51
CA LEU A 215 -7.52 -2.51 -3.89
C LEU A 215 -6.54 -3.04 -2.85
N LEU A 216 -5.24 -3.02 -3.15
CA LEU A 216 -4.17 -3.49 -2.29
C LEU A 216 -3.51 -2.28 -1.62
N ASP A 217 -3.70 -2.12 -0.32
CA ASP A 217 -3.07 -1.02 0.43
C ASP A 217 -1.85 -1.50 1.22
N GLU A 218 -1.01 -0.56 1.62
CA GLU A 218 0.19 -0.78 2.43
C GLU A 218 1.19 -1.80 1.84
N TRP A 219 1.37 -1.80 0.50
CA TRP A 219 2.36 -2.63 -0.19
C TRP A 219 3.75 -2.60 0.47
N SER A 220 4.15 -1.43 0.94
CA SER A 220 5.45 -1.19 1.56
C SER A 220 5.64 -1.84 2.93
N SER A 221 4.61 -2.50 3.48
CA SER A 221 4.71 -3.30 4.71
C SER A 221 5.25 -4.71 4.46
N ILE A 222 5.19 -5.18 3.23
CA ILE A 222 5.77 -6.47 2.82
C ILE A 222 7.30 -6.31 2.77
N PRO A 223 8.08 -7.30 3.24
CA PRO A 223 9.53 -7.30 3.10
C PRO A 223 9.98 -7.09 1.65
N LEU A 224 10.97 -6.21 1.43
CA LEU A 224 11.41 -5.78 0.10
C LEU A 224 11.84 -6.92 -0.83
N ASP A 225 12.38 -8.00 -0.27
CA ASP A 225 12.82 -9.19 -0.99
C ASP A 225 11.65 -10.07 -1.48
N LEU A 226 10.48 -9.96 -0.84
CA LEU A 226 9.28 -10.73 -1.19
C LEU A 226 8.31 -9.97 -2.11
N GLN A 227 8.39 -8.65 -2.15
CA GLN A 227 7.49 -7.83 -2.98
C GLN A 227 7.49 -8.21 -4.46
N PRO A 228 8.65 -8.50 -5.13
CA PRO A 228 8.65 -8.92 -6.51
C PRO A 228 7.92 -10.26 -6.75
N MET A 229 7.88 -11.14 -5.74
CA MET A 229 7.18 -12.44 -5.85
C MET A 229 5.65 -12.22 -5.86
N LEU A 230 5.13 -11.36 -4.98
CA LEU A 230 3.71 -11.00 -5.00
C LEU A 230 3.36 -10.23 -6.28
N ALA A 231 4.23 -9.34 -6.74
CA ALA A 231 4.05 -8.64 -8.01
C ALA A 231 3.98 -9.61 -9.20
N ASP A 232 4.81 -10.66 -9.20
CA ASP A 232 4.81 -11.70 -10.27
C ASP A 232 3.52 -12.54 -10.24
N LEU A 233 2.99 -12.88 -9.07
CA LEU A 233 1.67 -13.49 -8.93
C LEU A 233 0.59 -12.62 -9.58
N LEU A 234 0.55 -11.33 -9.24
CA LEU A 234 -0.41 -10.39 -9.82
C LEU A 234 -0.27 -10.34 -11.35
N ARG A 235 0.94 -10.16 -11.86
CA ARG A 235 1.23 -10.09 -13.30
C ARG A 235 0.78 -11.32 -14.06
N ARG A 236 1.04 -12.52 -13.51
CA ARG A 236 0.78 -13.80 -14.21
C ARG A 236 -0.64 -14.32 -14.04
N SER A 237 -1.31 -13.97 -12.94
CA SER A 237 -2.58 -14.57 -12.58
C SER A 237 -3.75 -13.61 -12.52
N VAL A 238 -3.54 -12.34 -12.16
CA VAL A 238 -4.60 -11.37 -11.88
C VAL A 238 -4.73 -10.34 -13.00
N LEU A 239 -3.65 -9.63 -13.34
CA LEU A 239 -3.69 -8.56 -14.34
C LEU A 239 -4.16 -9.01 -15.74
N PRO A 240 -3.86 -10.25 -16.21
CA PRO A 240 -4.35 -10.71 -17.51
C PRO A 240 -5.84 -11.08 -17.54
N VAL A 241 -6.53 -11.08 -16.41
CA VAL A 241 -7.96 -11.43 -16.36
C VAL A 241 -8.80 -10.21 -16.70
N ALA A 242 -9.43 -10.25 -17.88
CA ALA A 242 -10.36 -9.21 -18.29
C ALA A 242 -11.51 -9.08 -17.25
N GLY A 243 -11.86 -7.85 -16.90
CA GLY A 243 -12.87 -7.58 -15.86
C GLY A 243 -12.30 -7.43 -14.45
N ILE A 244 -10.98 -7.64 -14.23
CA ILE A 244 -10.32 -7.26 -12.98
C ILE A 244 -9.62 -5.92 -13.15
N THR A 245 -9.71 -5.06 -12.14
CA THR A 245 -8.93 -3.83 -12.03
C THR A 245 -8.15 -3.84 -10.71
N VAL A 246 -6.85 -3.60 -10.75
CA VAL A 246 -5.97 -3.60 -9.56
C VAL A 246 -5.45 -2.20 -9.29
N LYS A 247 -5.60 -1.74 -8.04
CA LYS A 247 -4.99 -0.50 -7.54
C LYS A 247 -4.11 -0.82 -6.34
N ILE A 248 -2.87 -0.39 -6.36
CA ILE A 248 -1.89 -0.71 -5.31
C ILE A 248 -1.41 0.57 -4.65
N GLY A 249 -1.63 0.70 -3.34
CA GLY A 249 -1.10 1.80 -2.52
C GLY A 249 0.31 1.49 -2.02
N ALA A 250 1.30 2.28 -2.42
CA ALA A 250 2.70 2.00 -2.16
C ALA A 250 3.51 3.25 -1.77
N ILE A 251 4.62 3.07 -1.05
CA ILE A 251 5.64 4.11 -0.84
C ILE A 251 6.77 3.87 -1.83
N GLU A 252 7.01 4.83 -2.73
CA GLU A 252 7.91 4.66 -3.88
C GLU A 252 9.29 4.08 -3.50
N ARG A 253 9.95 4.65 -2.49
CA ARG A 253 11.30 4.23 -2.09
C ARG A 253 11.35 3.03 -1.14
N ARG A 254 10.18 2.48 -0.77
CA ARG A 254 10.00 1.24 0.01
C ARG A 254 9.28 0.16 -0.78
N SER A 255 9.21 0.30 -2.09
CA SER A 255 8.51 -0.65 -2.93
C SER A 255 9.39 -1.12 -4.07
N ARG A 256 9.40 -2.43 -4.27
CA ARG A 256 10.12 -3.11 -5.34
C ARG A 256 9.12 -3.97 -6.09
N PHE A 257 8.69 -3.51 -7.26
CA PHE A 257 7.78 -4.28 -8.11
C PHE A 257 8.51 -5.16 -9.11
N TYR A 258 9.76 -4.89 -9.36
CA TYR A 258 10.58 -5.47 -10.42
C TYR A 258 11.92 -5.93 -9.88
N LEU A 259 12.33 -7.14 -10.26
CA LEU A 259 13.65 -7.70 -10.00
C LEU A 259 14.21 -8.29 -11.29
N PRO A 260 15.25 -7.67 -11.89
CA PRO A 260 15.87 -8.20 -13.10
C PRO A 260 16.60 -9.50 -12.80
N ASN A 261 16.50 -10.45 -13.72
CA ASN A 261 17.23 -11.71 -13.65
C ASN A 261 18.45 -11.63 -14.60
N PRO A 262 19.61 -12.17 -14.23
CA PRO A 262 20.79 -12.21 -15.12
C PRO A 262 20.56 -12.88 -16.48
N SER A 263 19.55 -13.75 -16.59
CA SER A 263 19.15 -14.42 -17.86
C SER A 263 18.38 -13.53 -18.83
N GLY A 264 18.11 -12.26 -18.49
CA GLY A 264 17.34 -11.33 -19.31
C GLY A 264 15.82 -11.39 -19.10
N ASP A 265 15.34 -12.29 -18.23
CA ASP A 265 13.97 -12.34 -17.74
C ASP A 265 13.86 -11.51 -16.46
N TYR A 266 12.65 -11.32 -15.94
CA TYR A 266 12.41 -10.58 -14.70
C TYR A 266 11.31 -11.21 -13.85
N LEU A 267 11.38 -10.95 -12.56
CA LEU A 267 10.37 -11.32 -11.59
C LEU A 267 9.59 -10.05 -11.18
N GLY A 268 8.26 -10.10 -11.25
CA GLY A 268 7.42 -9.02 -10.80
C GLY A 268 6.70 -8.26 -11.91
N ILE A 269 6.39 -6.99 -11.68
CA ILE A 269 5.66 -6.08 -12.58
C ILE A 269 6.62 -5.01 -13.11
N GLU A 270 6.72 -4.87 -14.42
CA GLU A 270 7.36 -3.72 -15.06
C GLU A 270 6.34 -2.58 -15.20
N VAL A 271 6.58 -1.50 -14.45
CA VAL A 271 5.68 -0.34 -14.46
C VAL A 271 5.79 0.38 -15.82
N GLY A 272 4.64 0.62 -16.44
CA GLY A 272 4.56 1.19 -17.79
C GLY A 272 4.35 0.14 -18.89
N SER A 273 4.71 -1.13 -18.64
CA SER A 273 4.45 -2.25 -19.57
C SER A 273 3.29 -3.13 -19.08
N ASP A 274 3.40 -3.65 -17.86
CA ASP A 274 2.41 -4.57 -17.29
C ASP A 274 1.28 -3.83 -16.54
N ALA A 275 1.63 -2.76 -15.82
CA ALA A 275 0.67 -1.88 -15.16
C ALA A 275 0.67 -0.52 -15.86
N ALA A 276 -0.51 0.01 -16.18
CA ALA A 276 -0.69 1.14 -17.07
C ALA A 276 -0.06 2.43 -16.57
N SER A 277 -0.05 2.69 -15.25
CA SER A 277 0.54 3.91 -14.73
C SER A 277 0.97 3.84 -13.27
N ALA A 278 2.06 4.54 -12.98
CA ALA A 278 2.42 4.94 -11.64
C ALA A 278 1.93 6.38 -11.42
N VAL A 279 1.10 6.56 -10.41
CA VAL A 279 0.54 7.87 -10.04
C VAL A 279 1.12 8.28 -8.71
N SER A 280 1.74 9.45 -8.63
CA SER A 280 2.29 9.97 -7.38
C SER A 280 1.36 11.02 -6.77
N LEU A 281 0.82 10.73 -5.58
CA LEU A 281 0.07 11.71 -4.80
C LEU A 281 0.93 12.90 -4.36
N ASP A 282 2.22 12.69 -4.16
CA ASP A 282 3.14 13.74 -3.78
C ASP A 282 3.26 14.81 -4.88
N ASP A 283 3.20 14.43 -6.15
CA ASP A 283 3.38 15.37 -7.27
C ASP A 283 2.23 16.38 -7.42
N PHE A 284 1.04 16.06 -6.90
CA PHE A 284 -0.12 16.96 -6.95
C PHE A 284 -0.08 18.07 -5.89
N LEU A 285 0.66 17.90 -4.80
CA LEU A 285 0.60 18.74 -3.60
C LEU A 285 1.92 19.44 -3.25
N ILE A 286 2.91 19.42 -4.15
CA ILE A 286 4.18 20.12 -3.91
C ILE A 286 3.96 21.63 -3.89
N PHE A 287 4.13 22.23 -2.70
CA PHE A 287 3.94 23.68 -2.48
C PHE A 287 4.76 24.55 -3.42
N ASP A 288 6.02 24.19 -3.68
CA ASP A 288 6.93 25.00 -4.50
C ASP A 288 6.51 25.10 -5.97
N HIS A 289 5.70 24.14 -6.48
CA HIS A 289 5.25 24.12 -7.86
C HIS A 289 3.90 24.77 -8.09
N ALA A 290 3.02 24.80 -7.08
CA ALA A 290 1.66 25.28 -7.23
C ALA A 290 1.09 25.80 -5.89
N ARG A 291 1.62 26.92 -5.39
CA ARG A 291 1.23 27.52 -4.09
C ARG A 291 -0.27 27.69 -3.93
N THR A 292 -0.91 28.30 -4.91
CA THR A 292 -2.36 28.55 -4.86
C THR A 292 -3.15 27.26 -4.80
N ARG A 293 -2.81 26.27 -5.64
CA ARG A 293 -3.47 24.96 -5.66
C ARG A 293 -3.28 24.19 -4.33
N ALA A 294 -2.08 24.27 -3.75
CA ALA A 294 -1.83 23.66 -2.44
C ALA A 294 -2.66 24.34 -1.34
N GLN A 295 -2.76 25.67 -1.35
CA GLN A 295 -3.58 26.40 -0.40
C GLN A 295 -5.08 26.06 -0.54
N GLU A 296 -5.60 26.04 -1.76
CA GLU A 296 -6.99 25.64 -2.05
C GLU A 296 -7.26 24.22 -1.54
N PHE A 297 -6.38 23.27 -1.87
CA PHE A 297 -6.51 21.89 -1.41
C PHE A 297 -6.55 21.77 0.13
N PHE A 298 -5.64 22.45 0.83
CA PHE A 298 -5.62 22.38 2.29
C PHE A 298 -6.78 23.15 2.93
N ALA A 299 -7.24 24.24 2.33
CA ALA A 299 -8.44 24.94 2.79
C ALA A 299 -9.68 24.05 2.70
N GLU A 300 -9.88 23.37 1.55
CA GLU A 300 -10.95 22.39 1.37
C GLU A 300 -10.80 21.20 2.32
N LEU A 301 -9.58 20.70 2.52
CA LEU A 301 -9.31 19.61 3.46
C LEU A 301 -9.82 19.96 4.87
N PHE A 302 -9.46 21.14 5.37
CA PHE A 302 -9.90 21.58 6.70
C PHE A 302 -11.41 21.83 6.73
N TYR A 303 -11.96 22.44 5.71
CA TYR A 303 -13.40 22.72 5.61
C TYR A 303 -14.22 21.41 5.61
N ASN A 304 -13.84 20.43 4.80
CA ASN A 304 -14.54 19.16 4.72
C ASN A 304 -14.45 18.36 6.04
N HIS A 305 -13.30 18.39 6.70
CA HIS A 305 -13.12 17.73 8.00
C HIS A 305 -13.80 18.46 9.16
N ALA A 306 -13.92 19.79 9.08
CA ALA A 306 -14.53 20.63 10.10
C ALA A 306 -16.05 20.78 9.92
N GLY A 307 -16.50 20.90 8.67
CA GLY A 307 -17.82 21.44 8.32
C GLY A 307 -19.01 20.68 8.92
N GLY A 308 -18.97 19.36 8.98
CA GLY A 308 -20.04 18.58 9.58
C GLY A 308 -20.22 18.83 11.08
N ARG A 309 -19.13 19.07 11.81
CA ARG A 309 -19.16 19.33 13.26
C ARG A 309 -19.35 20.80 13.59
N LEU A 310 -18.80 21.72 12.79
CA LEU A 310 -19.00 23.15 12.98
C LEU A 310 -20.47 23.55 12.87
N LYS A 311 -21.19 22.95 11.92
CA LYS A 311 -22.66 23.14 11.78
C LYS A 311 -23.46 22.77 13.03
N LEU A 312 -22.93 21.85 13.85
CA LEU A 312 -23.60 21.44 15.10
C LEU A 312 -23.17 22.27 16.33
N MET A 313 -22.02 22.93 16.26
CA MET A 313 -21.40 23.58 17.43
C MET A 313 -21.44 25.10 17.39
N ILE A 314 -21.64 25.71 16.22
CA ILE A 314 -21.55 27.15 16.03
C ILE A 314 -22.85 27.67 15.39
N HIS A 315 -23.39 28.78 15.92
CA HIS A 315 -24.62 29.40 15.42
C HIS A 315 -24.50 29.92 13.98
N SER A 316 -23.32 30.36 13.59
CA SER A 316 -23.02 30.84 12.23
C SER A 316 -21.74 30.18 11.72
N PRO A 317 -21.81 28.93 11.22
CA PRO A 317 -20.65 28.23 10.71
C PRO A 317 -20.14 28.88 9.42
N PRO A 318 -18.80 28.83 9.14
CA PRO A 318 -18.23 29.28 7.89
C PRO A 318 -18.95 28.64 6.70
N GLN A 319 -19.24 29.42 5.67
CA GLN A 319 -20.02 28.96 4.51
C GLN A 319 -19.17 28.21 3.50
N ASP A 320 -17.88 28.52 3.44
CA ASP A 320 -16.91 27.93 2.53
C ASP A 320 -15.51 27.80 3.15
N ALA A 321 -14.58 27.21 2.40
CA ALA A 321 -13.23 26.97 2.85
C ALA A 321 -12.42 28.27 3.05
N ALA A 322 -12.67 29.30 2.24
CA ALA A 322 -11.98 30.59 2.35
C ALA A 322 -12.38 31.30 3.63
N THR A 323 -13.68 31.38 3.92
CA THR A 323 -14.22 31.97 5.17
C THR A 323 -13.67 31.22 6.39
N LEU A 324 -13.61 29.89 6.36
CA LEU A 324 -13.02 29.11 7.46
C LEU A 324 -11.55 29.51 7.72
N VAL A 325 -10.77 29.66 6.66
CA VAL A 325 -9.36 30.05 6.76
C VAL A 325 -9.22 31.47 7.31
N GLU A 326 -10.01 32.44 6.82
CA GLU A 326 -9.98 33.82 7.25
C GLU A 326 -10.38 33.98 8.73
N GLU A 327 -11.36 33.24 9.21
CA GLU A 327 -11.81 33.26 10.60
C GLU A 327 -10.85 32.52 11.56
N THR A 328 -10.10 31.51 11.05
CA THR A 328 -9.25 30.65 11.90
C THR A 328 -7.80 31.10 11.97
N PHE A 329 -7.27 31.70 10.90
CA PHE A 329 -5.86 32.05 10.77
C PHE A 329 -5.64 33.54 10.52
N THR A 330 -4.57 34.10 11.09
CA THR A 330 -4.11 35.43 10.69
C THR A 330 -3.53 35.40 9.26
N HIS A 331 -3.45 36.57 8.61
CA HIS A 331 -3.17 36.71 7.17
C HIS A 331 -2.04 35.82 6.59
N ASN A 332 -0.93 35.63 7.31
CA ASN A 332 0.22 34.87 6.83
C ASN A 332 0.35 33.47 7.46
N ALA A 333 -0.51 33.11 8.40
CA ALA A 333 -0.38 31.85 9.15
C ALA A 333 -0.78 30.64 8.31
N PHE A 334 -1.86 30.72 7.54
CA PHE A 334 -2.30 29.60 6.71
C PHE A 334 -1.33 29.26 5.56
N PRO A 335 -0.79 30.24 4.79
CA PRO A 335 0.28 29.95 3.84
C PRO A 335 1.52 29.27 4.46
N GLU A 336 1.88 29.68 5.69
CA GLU A 336 3.01 29.06 6.40
C GLU A 336 2.68 27.63 6.86
N LEU A 337 1.45 27.36 7.30
CA LEU A 337 0.97 25.99 7.59
C LEU A 337 1.09 25.08 6.35
N VAL A 338 0.61 25.56 5.21
CA VAL A 338 0.68 24.81 3.94
C VAL A 338 2.13 24.50 3.56
N ARG A 339 3.01 25.50 3.75
CA ARG A 339 4.46 25.32 3.56
C ARG A 339 5.06 24.31 4.53
N ALA A 340 4.70 24.40 5.82
CA ALA A 340 5.20 23.51 6.87
C ALA A 340 4.72 22.05 6.69
N ALA A 341 3.56 21.87 6.08
CA ALA A 341 3.01 20.54 5.76
C ALA A 341 3.72 19.85 4.59
N GLU A 342 4.45 20.58 3.74
CA GLU A 342 5.21 20.04 2.59
C GLU A 342 4.40 19.06 1.71
N GLY A 343 3.11 19.38 1.49
CA GLY A 343 2.19 18.55 0.71
C GLY A 343 1.67 17.30 1.43
N VAL A 344 1.86 17.16 2.74
CA VAL A 344 1.41 16.00 3.52
C VAL A 344 0.17 16.33 4.36
N PRO A 345 -1.03 15.86 4.00
CA PRO A 345 -2.28 16.14 4.74
C PRO A 345 -2.22 15.81 6.23
N ARG A 346 -1.62 14.66 6.59
CA ARG A 346 -1.44 14.27 7.99
C ARG A 346 -0.63 15.30 8.78
N ASP A 347 0.44 15.83 8.18
CA ASP A 347 1.29 16.82 8.84
C ASP A 347 0.55 18.14 9.00
N ALA A 348 -0.19 18.60 7.97
CA ALA A 348 -1.04 19.78 8.05
C ALA A 348 -2.04 19.69 9.20
N ILE A 349 -2.77 18.58 9.31
CA ILE A 349 -3.77 18.36 10.37
C ILE A 349 -3.13 18.38 11.76
N ASN A 350 -1.96 17.75 11.92
CA ASN A 350 -1.28 17.70 13.22
C ASN A 350 -0.67 19.06 13.61
N ILE A 351 -0.04 19.75 12.66
CA ILE A 351 0.52 21.08 12.90
C ILE A 351 -0.61 22.07 13.24
N ALA A 352 -1.72 22.07 12.47
CA ALA A 352 -2.87 22.92 12.76
C ALA A 352 -3.49 22.63 14.13
N ALA A 353 -3.59 21.34 14.52
CA ALA A 353 -4.12 20.96 15.83
C ALA A 353 -3.22 21.43 16.98
N LEU A 354 -1.88 21.36 16.81
CA LEU A 354 -0.93 21.89 17.80
C LEU A 354 -0.95 23.41 17.85
N ALA A 355 -1.02 24.09 16.70
CA ALA A 355 -1.09 25.53 16.61
C ALA A 355 -2.37 26.09 17.27
N ALA A 356 -3.51 25.43 17.04
CA ALA A 356 -4.77 25.79 17.70
C ALA A 356 -4.72 25.64 19.23
N GLN A 357 -3.95 24.66 19.75
CA GLN A 357 -3.71 24.54 21.19
C GLN A 357 -2.85 25.67 21.74
N LEU A 358 -1.92 26.21 20.95
CA LEU A 358 -1.05 27.32 21.35
C LEU A 358 -1.78 28.67 21.28
N ALA A 359 -2.62 28.85 20.27
CA ALA A 359 -3.40 30.06 20.07
C ALA A 359 -4.56 30.23 21.09
N HIS A 360 -4.95 29.13 21.78
CA HIS A 360 -6.11 29.10 22.67
C HIS A 360 -7.39 29.54 21.95
N ASP A 361 -7.95 30.70 22.34
CA ASP A 361 -9.21 31.25 21.80
C ASP A 361 -8.99 32.36 20.75
N GLU A 362 -7.72 32.64 20.41
CA GLU A 362 -7.36 33.67 19.43
C GLU A 362 -7.14 33.02 18.03
N PRO A 363 -7.24 33.80 16.94
CA PRO A 363 -6.85 33.29 15.61
C PRO A 363 -5.39 32.84 15.59
N ILE A 364 -5.15 31.69 14.96
CA ILE A 364 -3.81 31.09 14.87
C ILE A 364 -2.86 32.02 14.11
N ASP A 365 -1.75 32.37 14.72
CA ASP A 365 -0.77 33.26 14.14
C ASP A 365 0.44 32.51 13.55
N LEU A 366 1.36 33.27 12.94
CA LEU A 366 2.57 32.75 12.32
C LEU A 366 3.51 32.07 13.33
N ALA A 367 3.60 32.60 14.57
CA ALA A 367 4.46 32.08 15.62
C ALA A 367 3.91 30.74 16.13
N ASP A 368 2.59 30.61 16.26
CA ASP A 368 1.94 29.35 16.62
C ASP A 368 2.21 28.26 15.62
N ILE A 369 2.13 28.57 14.31
CA ILE A 369 2.45 27.61 13.25
C ILE A 369 3.92 27.16 13.32
N ARG A 370 4.85 28.08 13.49
CA ARG A 370 6.27 27.76 13.56
C ARG A 370 6.60 26.86 14.76
N ARG A 371 6.08 27.21 15.93
CA ARG A 371 6.24 26.41 17.14
C ARG A 371 5.59 25.04 16.99
N ALA A 372 4.38 24.98 16.47
CA ALA A 372 3.67 23.72 16.22
C ALA A 372 4.41 22.82 15.23
N ALA A 373 4.97 23.38 14.15
CA ALA A 373 5.75 22.64 13.18
C ALA A 373 7.02 22.02 13.78
N ARG A 374 7.72 22.80 14.64
CA ARG A 374 8.88 22.31 15.38
C ARG A 374 8.51 21.21 16.37
N ASP A 375 7.43 21.41 17.14
CA ASP A 375 6.93 20.40 18.08
C ASP A 375 6.51 19.11 17.38
N TRP A 376 5.84 19.21 16.23
CA TRP A 376 5.47 18.05 15.41
C TRP A 376 6.72 17.30 14.90
N TYR A 377 7.71 18.03 14.40
CA TYR A 377 8.99 17.46 14.01
C TYR A 377 9.65 16.67 15.15
N LEU A 378 9.76 17.25 16.34
CA LEU A 378 10.40 16.60 17.49
C LEU A 378 9.64 15.37 17.97
N ARG A 379 8.31 15.41 17.99
CA ARG A 379 7.46 14.33 18.51
C ARG A 379 7.33 13.13 17.56
N ASP A 380 7.31 13.37 16.25
CA ASP A 380 7.01 12.33 15.26
C ASP A 380 8.20 12.05 14.33
N LYS A 381 8.64 13.04 13.55
CA LYS A 381 9.62 12.81 12.47
C LYS A 381 11.01 12.52 13.00
N HIS A 382 11.49 13.28 13.96
CA HIS A 382 12.82 13.11 14.56
C HIS A 382 12.93 11.76 15.28
N THR A 383 11.87 11.34 15.97
CA THR A 383 11.81 10.05 16.67
C THR A 383 12.00 8.87 15.71
N ALA A 384 11.47 8.98 14.49
CA ALA A 384 11.59 7.92 13.49
C ALA A 384 13.03 7.62 13.04
N VAL A 385 13.98 8.56 13.21
CA VAL A 385 15.38 8.39 12.82
C VAL A 385 16.34 8.30 14.00
N ASN A 386 15.88 8.52 15.23
CA ASN A 386 16.72 8.53 16.42
C ASN A 386 17.48 7.22 16.66
N ALA A 387 16.87 6.08 16.36
CA ALA A 387 17.49 4.76 16.50
C ALA A 387 18.49 4.44 15.36
N ASN A 388 18.55 5.27 14.31
CA ASN A 388 19.38 5.05 13.14
C ASN A 388 20.49 6.11 13.08
N GLU A 389 21.66 5.76 13.60
CA GLU A 389 22.81 6.67 13.68
C GLU A 389 23.27 7.22 12.31
N PRO A 390 23.38 6.42 11.23
CA PRO A 390 23.68 6.94 9.88
C PRO A 390 22.67 7.98 9.39
N ALA A 391 21.37 7.74 9.58
CA ALA A 391 20.33 8.67 9.16
C ALA A 391 20.37 9.97 9.97
N ARG A 392 20.60 9.88 11.28
CA ARG A 392 20.73 11.05 12.15
C ARG A 392 21.95 11.92 11.78
N ARG A 393 23.12 11.31 11.53
CA ARG A 393 24.30 12.03 11.08
C ARG A 393 24.11 12.69 9.72
N MET A 394 23.48 11.99 8.80
CA MET A 394 23.16 12.54 7.47
C MET A 394 22.23 13.75 7.58
N LEU A 395 21.18 13.65 8.41
CA LEU A 395 20.26 14.76 8.62
C LEU A 395 20.99 15.97 9.21
N ALA A 396 21.81 15.78 10.26
CA ALA A 396 22.58 16.85 10.86
C ALA A 396 23.51 17.51 9.83
N PHE A 397 24.23 16.72 9.03
CA PHE A 397 25.08 17.24 7.94
C PHE A 397 24.28 18.06 6.93
N LEU A 398 23.10 17.57 6.49
CA LEU A 398 22.25 18.28 5.52
C LEU A 398 21.74 19.61 6.10
N VAL A 399 21.32 19.62 7.36
CA VAL A 399 20.86 20.86 8.02
C VAL A 399 22.01 21.85 8.14
N ASP A 400 23.18 21.44 8.62
CA ASP A 400 24.33 22.33 8.79
C ASP A 400 24.87 22.87 7.46
N GLU A 401 25.03 21.99 6.45
CA GLU A 401 25.62 22.37 5.17
C GLU A 401 24.62 23.13 4.28
N VAL A 402 23.40 22.61 4.12
CA VAL A 402 22.42 23.17 3.17
C VAL A 402 21.73 24.38 3.78
N VAL A 403 21.18 24.24 5.00
CA VAL A 403 20.46 25.35 5.63
C VAL A 403 21.43 26.33 6.30
N GLY A 404 22.36 25.84 7.09
CA GLY A 404 23.29 26.68 7.85
C GLY A 404 24.25 27.45 6.96
N ARG A 405 25.03 26.78 6.11
CA ARG A 405 26.09 27.40 5.29
C ARG A 405 25.58 27.97 3.98
N ARG A 406 24.79 27.20 3.20
CA ARG A 406 24.32 27.62 1.86
C ARG A 406 23.06 28.47 1.90
N ARG A 407 22.44 28.65 3.04
CA ARG A 407 21.19 29.39 3.21
C ARG A 407 20.08 28.93 2.25
N SER A 408 20.06 27.66 1.94
CA SER A 408 19.06 26.99 1.10
C SER A 408 18.35 25.89 1.88
N ARG A 409 17.14 25.54 1.48
CA ARG A 409 16.48 24.34 1.99
C ARG A 409 16.52 23.17 0.98
N THR A 410 17.04 23.43 -0.22
CA THR A 410 17.02 22.49 -1.33
C THR A 410 18.43 22.08 -1.75
N PHE A 411 18.58 20.85 -2.20
CA PHE A 411 19.83 20.29 -2.71
C PHE A 411 19.57 19.25 -3.80
N LEU A 412 20.59 18.95 -4.59
CA LEU A 412 20.57 17.90 -5.59
C LEU A 412 21.33 16.68 -5.09
N LEU A 413 20.79 15.50 -5.37
CA LEU A 413 21.42 14.22 -5.11
C LEU A 413 21.61 13.46 -6.41
N ASP A 414 22.84 12.99 -6.66
CA ASP A 414 23.17 12.17 -7.82
C ASP A 414 22.50 10.79 -7.69
N GLN A 415 21.76 10.37 -8.72
CA GLN A 415 21.06 9.08 -8.75
C GLN A 415 22.03 7.89 -8.80
N LEU A 416 23.28 8.08 -9.24
CA LEU A 416 24.28 7.01 -9.37
C LEU A 416 25.05 6.69 -8.11
N SER A 417 24.99 7.52 -7.07
CA SER A 417 25.76 7.28 -5.82
C SER A 417 25.01 6.31 -4.90
N ASP A 418 25.29 5.02 -5.00
CA ASP A 418 24.61 3.96 -4.26
C ASP A 418 24.87 3.98 -2.74
N ALA A 419 26.05 4.39 -2.30
CA ALA A 419 26.48 4.29 -0.89
C ALA A 419 25.63 5.11 0.11
N ARG A 420 24.88 6.12 -0.35
CA ARG A 420 24.06 7.00 0.50
C ARG A 420 22.57 6.86 0.24
N ARG A 421 22.19 6.09 -0.76
CA ARG A 421 20.79 5.95 -1.20
C ARG A 421 19.89 5.43 -0.09
N GLU A 422 20.33 4.39 0.62
CA GLU A 422 19.55 3.79 1.71
C GLU A 422 19.27 4.80 2.84
N THR A 423 20.29 5.55 3.25
CA THR A 423 20.14 6.59 4.29
C THR A 423 19.21 7.72 3.85
N VAL A 424 19.30 8.15 2.58
CA VAL A 424 18.38 9.16 2.01
C VAL A 424 16.97 8.61 1.93
N ASN A 425 16.79 7.34 1.55
CA ASN A 425 15.47 6.70 1.54
C ASN A 425 14.84 6.64 2.93
N GLN A 426 15.63 6.37 3.96
CA GLN A 426 15.17 6.39 5.36
C GLN A 426 14.72 7.80 5.80
N LEU A 427 15.47 8.84 5.43
CA LEU A 427 15.09 10.23 5.71
C LEU A 427 13.83 10.64 4.94
N TYR A 428 13.69 10.21 3.69
CA TYR A 428 12.49 10.44 2.89
C TYR A 428 11.27 9.74 3.50
N ASP A 429 11.43 8.52 3.96
CA ASP A 429 10.38 7.72 4.59
C ASP A 429 9.92 8.31 5.93
N ALA A 430 10.87 8.88 6.70
CA ALA A 430 10.60 9.64 7.90
C ALA A 430 9.99 11.04 7.62
N ARG A 431 9.79 11.42 6.36
CA ARG A 431 9.30 12.73 5.92
C ARG A 431 10.21 13.89 6.32
N LEU A 432 11.50 13.63 6.42
CA LEU A 432 12.53 14.63 6.72
C LEU A 432 13.16 15.20 5.44
N LEU A 433 12.98 14.49 4.32
CA LEU A 433 13.30 14.93 2.98
C LEU A 433 12.05 14.84 2.08
N HIS A 434 11.90 15.82 1.21
CA HIS A 434 10.81 15.91 0.25
C HIS A 434 11.38 15.99 -1.16
N VAL A 435 10.90 15.13 -2.07
CA VAL A 435 11.31 15.19 -3.49
C VAL A 435 10.57 16.34 -4.15
N LEU A 436 11.30 17.30 -4.68
CA LEU A 436 10.76 18.41 -5.45
C LEU A 436 10.72 18.09 -6.94
N ARG A 437 11.78 17.48 -7.46
CA ARG A 437 11.90 17.16 -8.87
C ARG A 437 12.77 15.94 -9.08
N ARG A 438 12.35 15.05 -9.97
CA ARG A 438 13.11 13.86 -10.38
C ARG A 438 13.73 14.06 -11.74
N GLY A 439 14.83 13.34 -12.00
CA GLY A 439 15.39 13.23 -13.33
C GLY A 439 15.98 14.54 -13.88
N ILE A 440 16.62 15.37 -13.03
CA ILE A 440 17.29 16.60 -13.46
C ILE A 440 18.59 16.21 -14.14
N VAL A 441 18.66 16.42 -15.45
CA VAL A 441 19.86 16.13 -16.24
C VAL A 441 20.89 17.26 -16.07
N ASP A 442 22.14 16.90 -15.80
CA ASP A 442 23.24 17.85 -15.75
C ASP A 442 23.66 18.27 -17.18
N ARG A 443 23.54 19.54 -17.48
CA ARG A 443 23.90 20.09 -18.80
C ARG A 443 25.41 20.08 -19.05
N HIS A 444 26.23 20.08 -18.00
CA HIS A 444 27.67 20.12 -18.08
C HIS A 444 28.33 18.75 -18.00
N ASN A 445 27.62 17.74 -17.46
CA ASN A 445 28.08 16.36 -17.34
C ASN A 445 27.05 15.42 -17.93
N PRO A 446 27.08 15.16 -19.24
CA PRO A 446 26.15 14.24 -19.90
C PRO A 446 26.15 12.85 -19.24
N GLY A 447 24.96 12.31 -18.98
CA GLY A 447 24.79 11.02 -18.31
C GLY A 447 24.65 11.09 -16.78
N ARG A 448 24.85 12.24 -16.15
CA ARG A 448 24.50 12.45 -14.74
C ARG A 448 23.06 12.94 -14.60
N VAL A 449 22.33 12.27 -13.71
CA VAL A 449 20.94 12.57 -13.40
C VAL A 449 20.81 12.76 -11.89
N TYR A 450 20.13 13.84 -11.52
CA TYR A 450 19.93 14.21 -10.12
C TYR A 450 18.47 14.21 -9.75
N ASP A 451 18.18 13.91 -8.47
CA ASP A 451 16.91 14.24 -7.84
C ASP A 451 17.07 15.50 -6.97
N GLY A 452 16.11 16.41 -7.07
CA GLY A 452 16.01 17.60 -6.26
C GLY A 452 15.22 17.32 -4.98
N PHE A 453 15.82 17.62 -3.84
CA PHE A 453 15.22 17.43 -2.52
C PHE A 453 15.08 18.76 -1.78
N ALA A 454 14.05 18.84 -0.90
CA ALA A 454 13.95 19.83 0.15
C ALA A 454 14.09 19.18 1.51
N ILE A 455 14.70 19.89 2.45
CA ILE A 455 14.76 19.53 3.87
C ILE A 455 13.44 19.94 4.51
N ASP A 456 12.87 19.08 5.35
CA ASP A 456 11.61 19.33 6.06
C ASP A 456 11.66 20.63 6.87
N TYR A 457 10.54 21.36 6.82
CA TYR A 457 10.40 22.66 7.46
C TYR A 457 10.71 22.62 8.96
N GLY A 458 10.26 21.60 9.67
CA GLY A 458 10.47 21.44 11.11
C GLY A 458 11.92 21.26 11.52
N CYS A 459 12.83 20.91 10.59
CA CYS A 459 14.26 20.73 10.88
C CYS A 459 14.99 22.06 11.14
N TYR A 460 14.48 23.19 10.60
CA TYR A 460 15.20 24.47 10.61
C TYR A 460 14.37 25.67 11.07
N VAL A 461 13.08 25.48 11.33
CA VAL A 461 12.26 26.54 11.89
C VAL A 461 12.60 26.78 13.35
N ALA A 462 12.78 28.03 13.73
CA ALA A 462 13.09 28.47 15.09
C ALA A 462 11.85 28.97 15.81
#